data_9dd4b14601ca6770425bc28b439749ad
#
_entry.id   9dd4b14601ca6770425bc28b439749ad
#
_cell.length_a   1.000
_cell.length_b   1.000
_cell.length_c   1.000
_cell.angle_alpha   90.00
_cell.angle_beta   90.00
_cell.angle_gamma   90.00
#
_symmetry.space_group_name_H-M   'P 1'
#
loop_
_entity.id
_entity.type
_entity.pdbx_description
1 polymer ?
#
loop_
_entity_poly.entity_id
_entity_poly.type
_entity_poly.pdbx_seq_one_letter_code
_entity_poly.pdbx_strand_id
1 'polypeptide(L)'
;MSTRPGTATTSHGTDDATIAMASRTQTLSSPQSMEELKKSNVSDMTAQDDDRQLNASKEEPEIGNEYAAVDPPTESDSDFPDGGFRAWMCVFGVSCGTCATFGFVNAWGVFQAYYQATLLSNSTPSDIAWIGSVQYALVFIPGLVFGRLFDMGIFKGPLIGASALLVAATFLTAQCTTFWQFILCQGIAVGLGCGMIFGPIVGTIPHWFKKRLGVALGLMAVGSSIGGCVFPIAVQNLIERVGFQWTMRIIGFIQLLLMGACILGAERRLPPRKRSGPFFNPRAFKSPAYTYYTISTFVSFLGLYTLLTYVDVSAEFAGVDPNFSFYLLSIANAGSAIGRVGGGVLSDIVGALNIMIPATFVAGILTYAWPFATSKGGFIAVAIIYGIASGVYVSMLTAPIVRMGETHDVGNRIGMTLTVLAIGALGGPPISGAINDATGNFKAVGIYAGSTVMGGVVLMIISRYYVLGSWRGKC
;
A
#
# COMPACT_ATOMS: atom_id res chain seq x y z
N MET A 1 32.21 -33.67 -51.36
CA MET A 1 32.69 -35.02 -51.07
C MET A 1 31.72 -35.54 -50.04
N SER A 2 30.71 -36.27 -50.44
CA SER A 2 30.64 -37.74 -50.52
C SER A 2 30.61 -38.32 -49.11
N THR A 3 29.68 -39.05 -48.59
CA THR A 3 28.65 -39.94 -49.17
C THR A 3 27.74 -40.42 -48.03
N ARG A 4 26.49 -40.63 -48.34
CA ARG A 4 25.55 -41.60 -47.69
C ARG A 4 25.95 -43.03 -48.11
N PRO A 5 25.35 -44.16 -47.70
CA PRO A 5 24.08 -44.44 -46.99
C PRO A 5 24.11 -45.77 -46.16
N GLY A 6 22.92 -46.23 -45.72
CA GLY A 6 22.61 -47.64 -45.45
C GLY A 6 21.61 -47.78 -44.27
N THR A 7 20.35 -47.89 -44.43
CA THR A 7 19.33 -48.95 -44.76
C THR A 7 19.48 -50.24 -43.96
N ALA A 8 18.46 -50.63 -43.24
CA ALA A 8 17.54 -51.78 -43.39
C ALA A 8 16.97 -52.16 -42.00
N THR A 9 15.70 -52.17 -41.83
CA THR A 9 14.54 -53.08 -42.12
C THR A 9 14.27 -54.15 -41.06
N THR A 10 13.00 -54.22 -40.73
CA THR A 10 12.14 -55.39 -40.39
C THR A 10 12.17 -55.86 -38.94
N SER A 11 11.09 -56.32 -38.28
CA SER A 11 9.72 -56.70 -38.69
C SER A 11 8.92 -57.11 -37.46
N HIS A 12 7.59 -57.01 -37.57
CA HIS A 12 6.53 -57.87 -37.06
C HIS A 12 6.45 -58.30 -35.58
N GLY A 13 5.24 -58.09 -35.08
CA GLY A 13 4.67 -58.77 -33.93
C GLY A 13 3.27 -58.20 -33.63
N THR A 14 2.32 -58.56 -34.51
CA THR A 14 0.86 -58.53 -34.25
C THR A 14 0.47 -59.66 -33.32
N ASP A 15 -0.63 -59.45 -32.66
CA ASP A 15 -1.70 -60.39 -32.26
C ASP A 15 -2.03 -60.47 -30.76
N ASP A 16 -3.34 -60.42 -30.62
CA ASP A 16 -4.22 -61.01 -29.64
C ASP A 16 -4.56 -60.29 -28.34
N ALA A 17 -5.73 -59.64 -28.39
CA ALA A 17 -6.76 -59.76 -27.34
C ALA A 17 -8.11 -59.17 -27.78
N THR A 18 -8.68 -59.74 -28.81
CA THR A 18 -10.13 -59.65 -29.05
C THR A 18 -10.69 -61.06 -28.81
N ILE A 19 -11.48 -61.29 -27.74
CA ILE A 19 -12.51 -62.34 -27.51
C ILE A 19 -12.77 -62.39 -26.00
N ALA A 20 -13.88 -61.78 -25.58
CA ALA A 20 -14.76 -62.28 -24.50
C ALA A 20 -15.89 -61.30 -24.22
N MET A 21 -16.80 -61.19 -25.19
CA MET A 21 -18.14 -60.66 -24.96
C MET A 21 -19.14 -61.46 -25.76
N ALA A 22 -19.50 -62.60 -25.25
CA ALA A 22 -20.73 -63.32 -25.68
C ALA A 22 -21.10 -64.39 -24.64
N SER A 23 -22.36 -64.39 -24.29
CA SER A 23 -23.11 -65.41 -23.52
C SER A 23 -23.45 -65.07 -22.09
N ARG A 24 -24.59 -64.42 -21.96
CA ARG A 24 -25.65 -64.80 -20.98
C ARG A 24 -26.93 -64.06 -21.27
N THR A 25 -27.61 -64.52 -22.34
CA THR A 25 -29.04 -64.28 -22.54
C THR A 25 -29.72 -65.61 -22.32
N GLN A 26 -30.40 -65.75 -21.19
CA GLN A 26 -31.47 -66.78 -21.08
C GLN A 26 -32.48 -66.37 -20.01
N THR A 27 -33.67 -66.03 -20.53
CA THR A 27 -35.00 -66.39 -20.05
C THR A 27 -35.43 -66.10 -18.61
N LEU A 28 -36.34 -65.14 -18.51
CA LEU A 28 -37.46 -65.25 -17.58
C LEU A 28 -38.65 -64.46 -18.13
N SER A 29 -39.55 -65.19 -18.77
CA SER A 29 -40.88 -64.79 -19.19
C SER A 29 -41.88 -65.35 -18.21
N SER A 30 -42.44 -64.54 -17.34
CA SER A 30 -43.79 -64.79 -16.80
C SER A 30 -44.36 -63.48 -16.20
N PRO A 31 -45.65 -63.20 -16.46
CA PRO A 31 -46.28 -61.92 -16.10
C PRO A 31 -46.55 -61.74 -14.58
N GLN A 32 -46.36 -62.74 -13.75
CA GLN A 32 -46.68 -62.66 -12.30
C GLN A 32 -45.60 -62.07 -11.43
N SER A 33 -44.37 -62.00 -11.88
CA SER A 33 -43.26 -61.43 -11.14
C SER A 33 -43.14 -59.89 -11.25
N MET A 34 -43.84 -59.26 -12.18
CA MET A 34 -43.82 -57.81 -12.33
C MET A 34 -44.83 -57.05 -11.44
N GLU A 35 -45.83 -57.76 -10.91
CA GLU A 35 -46.87 -57.15 -10.08
C GLU A 35 -46.47 -57.13 -8.61
N GLU A 36 -45.67 -58.09 -8.17
CA GLU A 36 -45.09 -58.10 -6.81
C GLU A 36 -43.94 -57.11 -6.64
N LEU A 37 -43.13 -56.86 -7.66
CA LEU A 37 -42.09 -55.84 -7.65
C LEU A 37 -42.63 -54.42 -7.69
N LYS A 38 -43.85 -54.21 -8.24
CA LYS A 38 -44.50 -52.87 -8.21
C LYS A 38 -45.16 -52.59 -6.84
N LYS A 39 -45.61 -53.58 -6.12
CA LYS A 39 -46.18 -53.39 -4.74
C LYS A 39 -45.13 -53.16 -3.68
N SER A 40 -43.94 -53.72 -3.83
CA SER A 40 -42.83 -53.50 -2.88
C SER A 40 -42.18 -52.10 -3.03
N ASN A 41 -42.09 -51.59 -4.25
CA ASN A 41 -41.54 -50.27 -4.49
C ASN A 41 -42.49 -49.10 -4.15
N VAL A 42 -43.81 -49.36 -4.02
CA VAL A 42 -44.78 -48.31 -3.65
C VAL A 42 -44.89 -48.15 -2.15
N SER A 43 -44.63 -49.20 -1.37
CA SER A 43 -44.61 -49.13 0.12
C SER A 43 -43.33 -48.49 0.68
N ASP A 44 -42.19 -48.61 -0.02
CA ASP A 44 -40.95 -47.98 0.39
C ASP A 44 -40.86 -46.47 -0.01
N MET A 45 -41.57 -46.05 -1.07
CA MET A 45 -41.65 -44.64 -1.45
C MET A 45 -42.56 -43.80 -0.56
N THR A 46 -43.61 -44.40 0.04
CA THR A 46 -44.51 -43.66 0.94
C THR A 46 -43.93 -43.51 2.36
N ALA A 47 -43.07 -44.44 2.79
CA ALA A 47 -42.39 -44.34 4.10
C ALA A 47 -41.22 -43.32 4.09
N GLN A 48 -40.59 -43.03 2.95
CA GLN A 48 -39.54 -42.04 2.82
C GLN A 48 -40.04 -40.60 2.66
N ASP A 49 -41.24 -40.39 2.15
CA ASP A 49 -41.81 -39.05 1.99
C ASP A 49 -42.43 -38.52 3.28
N ASP A 50 -42.93 -39.38 4.18
CA ASP A 50 -43.45 -38.97 5.51
C ASP A 50 -42.31 -38.55 6.47
N ASP A 51 -41.15 -39.20 6.41
CA ASP A 51 -39.97 -38.77 7.19
C ASP A 51 -39.32 -37.51 6.65
N ARG A 52 -39.47 -37.15 5.37
CA ARG A 52 -39.01 -35.86 4.81
C ARG A 52 -39.91 -34.69 5.16
N GLN A 53 -41.22 -34.90 5.31
CA GLN A 53 -42.14 -33.82 5.69
C GLN A 53 -42.13 -33.53 7.21
N LEU A 54 -41.79 -34.48 8.06
CA LEU A 54 -41.65 -34.23 9.49
C LEU A 54 -40.34 -33.53 9.87
N ASN A 55 -39.29 -33.63 9.07
CA ASN A 55 -38.03 -32.90 9.27
C ASN A 55 -37.99 -31.50 8.58
N ALA A 56 -38.88 -31.23 7.62
CA ALA A 56 -38.96 -29.92 6.94
C ALA A 56 -39.68 -28.83 7.74
N SER A 57 -40.32 -29.17 8.86
CA SER A 57 -41.07 -28.20 9.69
C SER A 57 -40.33 -27.74 10.96
N LYS A 58 -39.03 -28.06 11.10
CA LYS A 58 -38.17 -27.61 12.20
C LYS A 58 -36.91 -26.85 11.84
N GLU A 59 -36.73 -26.53 10.59
CA GLU A 59 -35.68 -25.58 10.16
C GLU A 59 -36.33 -24.20 9.92
N GLU A 60 -36.49 -23.41 11.00
CA GLU A 60 -36.50 -21.97 10.88
C GLU A 60 -35.17 -21.56 10.20
N PRO A 61 -35.18 -20.65 9.22
CA PRO A 61 -33.94 -20.14 8.68
C PRO A 61 -33.26 -19.33 9.81
N GLU A 62 -32.31 -19.94 10.49
CA GLU A 62 -31.29 -19.20 11.20
C GLU A 62 -30.60 -18.29 10.18
N ILE A 63 -31.06 -17.02 10.18
CA ILE A 63 -30.23 -15.90 9.71
C ILE A 63 -29.11 -15.76 10.76
N GLY A 64 -28.32 -16.80 10.87
CA GLY A 64 -27.18 -16.92 11.74
C GLY A 64 -25.93 -16.65 10.93
N ASN A 65 -25.36 -15.46 11.14
CA ASN A 65 -23.92 -15.16 11.10
C ASN A 65 -23.05 -16.06 10.19
N GLU A 66 -23.27 -16.05 8.89
CA GLU A 66 -22.29 -16.55 7.92
C GLU A 66 -21.07 -15.60 7.78
N TYR A 67 -20.86 -14.77 8.79
CA TYR A 67 -19.60 -14.05 9.09
C TYR A 67 -18.87 -14.69 10.28
N ALA A 68 -19.19 -15.95 10.61
CA ALA A 68 -18.32 -16.76 11.44
C ALA A 68 -16.96 -16.83 10.74
N ALA A 69 -15.94 -16.45 11.46
CA ALA A 69 -14.54 -16.49 11.16
C ALA A 69 -14.23 -17.41 9.96
N VAL A 70 -13.96 -16.79 8.79
CA VAL A 70 -13.26 -17.51 7.73
C VAL A 70 -11.97 -17.96 8.38
N ASP A 71 -11.85 -19.24 8.65
CA ASP A 71 -10.59 -19.83 9.06
C ASP A 71 -9.53 -19.30 8.13
N PRO A 72 -8.46 -18.70 8.64
CA PRO A 72 -7.41 -18.19 7.78
C PRO A 72 -6.99 -19.36 6.88
N PRO A 73 -6.83 -19.15 5.57
CA PRO A 73 -6.46 -20.22 4.66
C PRO A 73 -5.26 -20.93 5.28
N THR A 74 -5.33 -22.24 5.38
CA THR A 74 -4.30 -23.15 5.90
C THR A 74 -3.07 -23.14 4.98
N GLU A 75 -2.50 -21.96 4.72
CA GLU A 75 -1.11 -21.85 4.28
C GLU A 75 -0.27 -22.19 5.50
N SER A 76 0.41 -23.31 5.46
CA SER A 76 1.24 -23.76 6.58
C SER A 76 2.28 -22.67 6.87
N ASP A 77 2.56 -22.42 8.15
CA ASP A 77 3.59 -21.46 8.59
C ASP A 77 4.97 -21.76 7.98
N SER A 78 5.17 -22.98 7.47
CA SER A 78 6.37 -23.44 6.75
C SER A 78 6.54 -22.84 5.35
N ASP A 79 5.48 -22.26 4.74
CA ASP A 79 5.56 -21.74 3.36
C ASP A 79 6.20 -20.35 3.26
N PHE A 80 6.39 -19.64 4.38
CA PHE A 80 7.03 -18.31 4.38
C PHE A 80 8.47 -18.42 4.90
N PRO A 81 9.49 -17.92 4.14
CA PRO A 81 10.88 -17.97 4.57
C PRO A 81 11.16 -17.17 5.84
N ASP A 82 10.39 -16.08 6.11
CA ASP A 82 10.57 -15.14 7.23
C ASP A 82 12.03 -14.68 7.45
N GLY A 83 12.84 -14.72 6.38
CA GLY A 83 14.26 -14.37 6.39
C GLY A 83 15.02 -14.97 5.20
N GLY A 84 16.35 -15.04 5.34
CA GLY A 84 17.26 -15.49 4.28
C GLY A 84 17.68 -14.35 3.34
N PHE A 85 18.78 -14.58 2.60
CA PHE A 85 19.43 -13.54 1.80
C PHE A 85 18.48 -12.91 0.76
N ARG A 86 17.70 -13.71 0.03
CA ARG A 86 16.75 -13.21 -1.00
C ARG A 86 15.64 -12.35 -0.42
N ALA A 87 15.08 -12.76 0.73
CA ALA A 87 14.02 -12.00 1.40
C ALA A 87 14.53 -10.62 1.85
N TRP A 88 15.72 -10.55 2.46
CA TRP A 88 16.31 -9.28 2.88
C TRP A 88 16.80 -8.43 1.71
N MET A 89 17.27 -9.04 0.61
CA MET A 89 17.56 -8.33 -0.64
C MET A 89 16.29 -7.71 -1.25
N CYS A 90 15.15 -8.39 -1.13
CA CYS A 90 13.85 -7.81 -1.53
C CYS A 90 13.52 -6.58 -0.69
N VAL A 91 13.67 -6.65 0.64
CA VAL A 91 13.46 -5.49 1.53
C VAL A 91 14.39 -4.34 1.16
N PHE A 92 15.67 -4.60 0.93
CA PHE A 92 16.65 -3.59 0.53
C PHE A 92 16.28 -2.94 -0.83
N GLY A 93 15.93 -3.75 -1.84
CA GLY A 93 15.53 -3.24 -3.15
C GLY A 93 14.26 -2.36 -3.05
N VAL A 94 13.26 -2.80 -2.27
CA VAL A 94 12.04 -2.02 -2.04
C VAL A 94 12.34 -0.75 -1.24
N SER A 95 13.28 -0.79 -0.29
CA SER A 95 13.74 0.40 0.45
C SER A 95 14.39 1.43 -0.48
N CYS A 96 15.20 0.98 -1.46
CA CYS A 96 15.72 1.86 -2.50
C CYS A 96 14.59 2.47 -3.35
N GLY A 97 13.56 1.70 -3.69
CA GLY A 97 12.37 2.19 -4.41
C GLY A 97 11.61 3.26 -3.62
N THR A 98 11.38 3.05 -2.32
CA THR A 98 10.72 4.05 -1.46
C THR A 98 11.58 5.29 -1.23
N CYS A 99 12.90 5.15 -1.21
CA CYS A 99 13.83 6.28 -1.19
C CYS A 99 13.69 7.14 -2.45
N ALA A 100 13.72 6.53 -3.63
CA ALA A 100 13.62 7.22 -4.91
C ALA A 100 12.24 7.89 -5.13
N THR A 101 11.16 7.33 -4.58
CA THR A 101 9.79 7.83 -4.73
C THR A 101 9.42 8.80 -3.62
N PHE A 102 9.01 8.29 -2.45
CA PHE A 102 8.60 9.13 -1.32
C PHE A 102 9.70 10.04 -0.78
N GLY A 103 10.96 9.57 -0.80
CA GLY A 103 12.09 10.40 -0.41
C GLY A 103 12.18 11.67 -1.25
N PHE A 104 12.02 11.53 -2.57
CA PHE A 104 12.04 12.67 -3.50
C PHE A 104 10.82 13.58 -3.33
N VAL A 105 9.62 13.00 -3.17
CA VAL A 105 8.39 13.78 -2.94
C VAL A 105 8.49 14.63 -1.68
N ASN A 106 9.15 14.16 -0.62
CA ASN A 106 9.38 14.92 0.61
C ASN A 106 10.28 16.16 0.42
N ALA A 107 11.01 16.27 -0.70
CA ALA A 107 11.79 17.46 -1.04
C ALA A 107 10.94 18.60 -1.63
N TRP A 108 9.63 18.42 -1.78
CA TRP A 108 8.75 19.40 -2.44
C TRP A 108 8.87 20.81 -1.85
N GLY A 109 8.95 20.97 -0.53
CA GLY A 109 9.05 22.27 0.12
C GLY A 109 10.22 23.12 -0.42
N VAL A 110 11.39 22.49 -0.65
CA VAL A 110 12.57 23.18 -1.21
C VAL A 110 12.32 23.62 -2.65
N PHE A 111 11.68 22.77 -3.46
CA PHE A 111 11.33 23.12 -4.84
C PHE A 111 10.30 24.24 -4.87
N GLN A 112 9.29 24.20 -4.01
CA GLN A 112 8.28 25.25 -3.91
C GLN A 112 8.92 26.59 -3.58
N ALA A 113 9.77 26.67 -2.58
CA ALA A 113 10.48 27.89 -2.19
C ALA A 113 11.34 28.43 -3.35
N TYR A 114 12.08 27.56 -4.03
CA TYR A 114 12.91 27.95 -5.17
C TYR A 114 12.08 28.44 -6.37
N TYR A 115 10.96 27.77 -6.68
CA TYR A 115 10.08 28.19 -7.78
C TYR A 115 9.44 29.55 -7.51
N GLN A 116 8.98 29.78 -6.29
CA GLN A 116 8.43 31.07 -5.86
C GLN A 116 9.44 32.21 -5.97
N ALA A 117 10.69 31.96 -5.54
CA ALA A 117 11.73 32.98 -5.52
C ALA A 117 12.35 33.26 -6.92
N THR A 118 12.35 32.25 -7.82
CA THR A 118 13.20 32.33 -9.03
C THR A 118 12.45 32.03 -10.33
N LEU A 119 11.97 30.78 -10.51
CA LEU A 119 11.50 30.32 -11.83
C LEU A 119 10.05 30.70 -12.13
N LEU A 120 9.20 30.78 -11.12
CA LEU A 120 7.76 31.03 -11.23
C LEU A 120 7.34 32.24 -10.40
N SER A 121 8.20 33.26 -10.29
CA SER A 121 7.96 34.48 -9.50
C SER A 121 6.70 35.25 -9.90
N ASN A 122 6.19 35.04 -11.12
CA ASN A 122 4.95 35.63 -11.62
C ASN A 122 3.69 34.83 -11.28
N SER A 123 3.83 33.61 -10.71
CA SER A 123 2.71 32.74 -10.30
C SER A 123 2.42 32.92 -8.83
N THR A 124 1.14 32.73 -8.44
CA THR A 124 0.80 32.83 -7.01
C THR A 124 1.37 31.62 -6.23
N PRO A 125 1.69 31.77 -4.94
CA PRO A 125 2.12 30.65 -4.10
C PRO A 125 1.13 29.49 -4.12
N SER A 126 -0.16 29.79 -4.19
CA SER A 126 -1.24 28.81 -4.28
C SER A 126 -1.19 28.00 -5.58
N ASP A 127 -0.93 28.67 -6.72
CA ASP A 127 -0.78 27.96 -8.01
C ASP A 127 0.40 27.00 -7.96
N ILE A 128 1.55 27.46 -7.47
CA ILE A 128 2.77 26.63 -7.36
C ILE A 128 2.53 25.43 -6.44
N ALA A 129 1.79 25.59 -5.34
CA ALA A 129 1.47 24.50 -4.42
C ALA A 129 0.68 23.36 -5.08
N TRP A 130 -0.09 23.64 -6.15
CA TRP A 130 -0.79 22.59 -6.91
C TRP A 130 0.17 21.56 -7.53
N ILE A 131 1.40 21.95 -7.92
CA ILE A 131 2.39 21.03 -8.49
C ILE A 131 2.68 19.92 -7.48
N GLY A 132 2.97 20.30 -6.23
CA GLY A 132 3.24 19.34 -5.15
C GLY A 132 2.00 18.54 -4.73
N SER A 133 0.84 19.18 -4.65
CA SER A 133 -0.41 18.51 -4.26
C SER A 133 -0.82 17.43 -5.27
N VAL A 134 -0.73 17.73 -6.56
CA VAL A 134 -0.98 16.76 -7.64
C VAL A 134 0.04 15.62 -7.59
N GLN A 135 1.33 15.96 -7.46
CA GLN A 135 2.38 14.97 -7.31
C GLN A 135 2.09 14.01 -6.14
N TYR A 136 1.71 14.57 -4.99
CA TYR A 136 1.45 13.80 -3.78
C TYR A 136 0.23 12.88 -3.91
N ALA A 137 -0.86 13.36 -4.49
CA ALA A 137 -2.05 12.56 -4.74
C ALA A 137 -1.79 11.40 -5.71
N LEU A 138 -1.03 11.68 -6.78
CA LEU A 138 -0.71 10.68 -7.80
C LEU A 138 0.30 9.61 -7.31
N VAL A 139 0.97 9.80 -6.19
CA VAL A 139 1.75 8.71 -5.55
C VAL A 139 0.85 7.56 -5.09
N PHE A 140 -0.42 7.80 -4.82
CA PHE A 140 -1.33 6.79 -4.27
C PHE A 140 -2.35 6.25 -5.28
N ILE A 141 -2.89 7.11 -6.16
CA ILE A 141 -3.98 6.76 -7.09
C ILE A 141 -3.64 5.56 -8.01
N PRO A 142 -2.45 5.50 -8.66
CA PRO A 142 -2.13 4.38 -9.55
C PRO A 142 -2.06 3.02 -8.85
N GLY A 143 -1.94 3.01 -7.51
CA GLY A 143 -1.92 1.78 -6.71
C GLY A 143 -3.12 0.86 -6.97
N LEU A 144 -4.29 1.41 -7.34
CA LEU A 144 -5.48 0.64 -7.70
C LEU A 144 -5.23 -0.26 -8.92
N VAL A 145 -4.63 0.29 -9.97
CA VAL A 145 -4.36 -0.45 -11.21
C VAL A 145 -3.13 -1.34 -11.05
N PHE A 146 -2.04 -0.77 -10.54
CA PHE A 146 -0.75 -1.46 -10.48
C PHE A 146 -0.68 -2.51 -9.36
N GLY A 147 -1.40 -2.31 -8.24
CA GLY A 147 -1.59 -3.34 -7.23
C GLY A 147 -2.30 -4.58 -7.79
N ARG A 148 -3.29 -4.36 -8.66
CA ARG A 148 -3.96 -5.45 -9.33
C ARG A 148 -3.09 -6.16 -10.37
N LEU A 149 -2.34 -5.42 -11.19
CA LEU A 149 -1.36 -6.01 -12.11
C LEU A 149 -0.36 -6.90 -11.35
N PHE A 150 0.05 -6.45 -10.17
CA PHE A 150 0.88 -7.23 -9.27
C PHE A 150 0.21 -8.56 -8.87
N ASP A 151 -1.07 -8.54 -8.44
CA ASP A 151 -1.81 -9.76 -8.06
C ASP A 151 -1.96 -10.73 -9.25
N MET A 152 -2.12 -10.22 -10.48
CA MET A 152 -2.14 -11.01 -11.71
C MET A 152 -0.77 -11.59 -12.12
N GLY A 153 0.31 -11.24 -11.44
CA GLY A 153 1.67 -11.69 -11.75
C GLY A 153 2.44 -10.79 -12.72
N ILE A 154 1.83 -9.72 -13.20
CA ILE A 154 2.46 -8.77 -14.10
C ILE A 154 3.16 -7.70 -13.24
N PHE A 155 4.43 -7.95 -12.89
CA PHE A 155 5.16 -7.11 -11.94
C PHE A 155 6.37 -6.40 -12.55
N LYS A 156 7.35 -7.16 -13.09
CA LYS A 156 8.65 -6.59 -13.52
C LYS A 156 8.53 -5.60 -14.68
N GLY A 157 7.71 -5.92 -15.71
CA GLY A 157 7.53 -5.04 -16.86
C GLY A 157 6.98 -3.66 -16.47
N PRO A 158 5.82 -3.58 -15.80
CA PRO A 158 5.28 -2.33 -15.30
C PRO A 158 6.24 -1.59 -14.35
N LEU A 159 6.98 -2.29 -13.48
CA LEU A 159 7.97 -1.66 -12.59
C LEU A 159 9.10 -0.98 -13.38
N ILE A 160 9.63 -1.64 -14.43
CA ILE A 160 10.67 -1.06 -15.29
C ILE A 160 10.11 0.17 -16.04
N GLY A 161 8.91 0.06 -16.62
CA GLY A 161 8.26 1.17 -17.34
C GLY A 161 8.01 2.38 -16.43
N ALA A 162 7.49 2.15 -15.22
CA ALA A 162 7.26 3.20 -14.23
C ALA A 162 8.57 3.83 -13.74
N SER A 163 9.63 3.03 -13.57
CA SER A 163 10.96 3.53 -13.20
C SER A 163 11.56 4.42 -14.31
N ALA A 164 11.41 4.00 -15.56
CA ALA A 164 11.83 4.80 -16.71
C ALA A 164 11.05 6.11 -16.80
N LEU A 165 9.72 6.08 -16.55
CA LEU A 165 8.89 7.28 -16.50
C LEU A 165 9.36 8.24 -15.40
N LEU A 166 9.60 7.76 -14.19
CA LEU A 166 10.07 8.57 -13.06
C LEU A 166 11.39 9.26 -13.38
N VAL A 167 12.37 8.50 -13.86
CA VAL A 167 13.70 9.03 -14.20
C VAL A 167 13.61 10.01 -15.36
N ALA A 168 12.91 9.67 -16.43
CA ALA A 168 12.72 10.55 -17.58
C ALA A 168 12.00 11.85 -17.19
N ALA A 169 10.94 11.78 -16.39
CA ALA A 169 10.22 12.93 -15.89
C ALA A 169 11.11 13.85 -15.05
N THR A 170 12.00 13.30 -14.22
CA THR A 170 12.96 14.07 -13.44
C THR A 170 13.99 14.79 -14.34
N PHE A 171 14.50 14.12 -15.39
CA PHE A 171 15.37 14.76 -16.37
C PHE A 171 14.64 15.84 -17.19
N LEU A 172 13.37 15.62 -17.54
CA LEU A 172 12.56 16.61 -18.25
C LEU A 172 12.26 17.83 -17.37
N THR A 173 12.04 17.64 -16.07
CA THR A 173 11.85 18.73 -15.11
C THR A 173 13.04 19.69 -15.11
N ALA A 174 14.26 19.21 -15.38
CA ALA A 174 15.45 20.06 -15.52
C ALA A 174 15.35 21.10 -16.65
N GLN A 175 14.48 20.87 -17.65
CA GLN A 175 14.30 21.76 -18.79
C GLN A 175 13.06 22.66 -18.67
N CYS A 176 12.25 22.46 -17.62
CA CYS A 176 11.01 23.22 -17.41
C CYS A 176 11.33 24.68 -17.05
N THR A 177 10.56 25.60 -17.64
CA THR A 177 10.67 27.06 -17.40
C THR A 177 9.33 27.72 -17.12
N THR A 178 8.21 27.05 -17.43
CA THR A 178 6.85 27.56 -17.29
C THR A 178 6.01 26.68 -16.37
N PHE A 179 5.02 27.28 -15.73
CA PHE A 179 4.15 26.60 -14.75
C PHE A 179 3.52 25.30 -15.29
N TRP A 180 2.96 25.33 -16.50
CA TRP A 180 2.31 24.14 -17.07
C TRP A 180 3.30 22.99 -17.32
N GLN A 181 4.57 23.29 -17.65
CA GLN A 181 5.60 22.26 -17.80
C GLN A 181 5.93 21.58 -16.47
N PHE A 182 6.04 22.36 -15.38
CA PHE A 182 6.24 21.80 -14.04
C PHE A 182 5.05 20.96 -13.57
N ILE A 183 3.80 21.39 -13.84
CA ILE A 183 2.61 20.59 -13.56
C ILE A 183 2.68 19.24 -14.30
N LEU A 184 3.03 19.23 -15.59
CA LEU A 184 3.09 18.00 -16.38
C LEU A 184 4.26 17.10 -15.98
N CYS A 185 5.46 17.66 -15.86
CA CYS A 185 6.66 16.86 -15.61
C CYS A 185 6.76 16.45 -14.13
N GLN A 186 6.74 17.43 -13.21
CA GLN A 186 6.95 17.15 -11.79
C GLN A 186 5.65 16.75 -11.10
N GLY A 187 4.54 17.43 -11.34
CA GLY A 187 3.26 17.10 -10.74
C GLY A 187 2.74 15.75 -11.24
N ILE A 188 2.47 15.64 -12.53
CA ILE A 188 1.78 14.48 -13.11
C ILE A 188 2.75 13.32 -13.38
N ALA A 189 3.80 13.53 -14.18
CA ALA A 189 4.62 12.42 -14.63
C ALA A 189 5.44 11.79 -13.50
N VAL A 190 6.08 12.60 -12.64
CA VAL A 190 6.77 12.10 -11.44
C VAL A 190 5.78 11.47 -10.47
N GLY A 191 4.62 12.11 -10.20
CA GLY A 191 3.59 11.57 -9.31
C GLY A 191 3.08 10.22 -9.79
N LEU A 192 2.72 10.08 -11.07
CA LEU A 192 2.31 8.81 -11.69
C LEU A 192 3.43 7.76 -11.59
N GLY A 193 4.65 8.11 -11.97
CA GLY A 193 5.80 7.20 -11.87
C GLY A 193 5.95 6.66 -10.45
N CYS A 194 5.93 7.53 -9.44
CA CYS A 194 6.00 7.13 -8.04
C CYS A 194 4.85 6.20 -7.64
N GLY A 195 3.60 6.53 -8.04
CA GLY A 195 2.43 5.73 -7.67
C GLY A 195 2.36 4.36 -8.35
N MET A 196 2.81 4.28 -9.60
CA MET A 196 2.93 3.02 -10.34
C MET A 196 3.99 2.08 -9.74
N ILE A 197 5.00 2.63 -9.06
CA ILE A 197 6.07 1.88 -8.37
C ILE A 197 5.59 1.46 -6.99
N PHE A 198 5.06 2.37 -6.17
CA PHE A 198 4.87 2.20 -4.73
C PHE A 198 3.94 1.03 -4.38
N GLY A 199 2.74 0.97 -4.95
CA GLY A 199 1.78 -0.08 -4.65
C GLY A 199 2.35 -1.50 -4.85
N PRO A 200 2.87 -1.82 -6.05
CA PRO A 200 3.45 -3.12 -6.33
C PRO A 200 4.65 -3.49 -5.47
N ILE A 201 5.60 -2.57 -5.21
CA ILE A 201 6.79 -2.91 -4.43
C ILE A 201 6.45 -3.23 -2.98
N VAL A 202 5.50 -2.50 -2.36
CA VAL A 202 5.00 -2.80 -1.01
C VAL A 202 4.33 -4.17 -0.98
N GLY A 203 3.58 -4.52 -2.01
CA GLY A 203 2.93 -5.82 -2.16
C GLY A 203 3.89 -7.01 -2.20
N THR A 204 5.19 -6.81 -2.49
CA THR A 204 6.18 -7.91 -2.48
C THR A 204 6.52 -8.40 -1.08
N ILE A 205 6.51 -7.52 -0.08
CA ILE A 205 6.97 -7.83 1.29
C ILE A 205 6.14 -8.96 1.95
N PRO A 206 4.79 -8.95 1.91
CA PRO A 206 3.99 -10.05 2.46
C PRO A 206 4.21 -11.41 1.79
N HIS A 207 4.82 -11.47 0.60
CA HIS A 207 5.16 -12.74 -0.06
C HIS A 207 6.38 -13.44 0.56
N TRP A 208 7.19 -12.72 1.33
CA TRP A 208 8.41 -13.22 1.94
C TRP A 208 8.34 -13.33 3.46
N PHE A 209 7.50 -12.48 4.10
CA PHE A 209 7.46 -12.33 5.55
C PHE A 209 6.02 -12.49 6.07
N LYS A 210 5.84 -13.33 7.10
CA LYS A 210 4.61 -13.50 7.85
C LYS A 210 4.81 -13.16 9.33
N LYS A 211 5.79 -13.79 9.97
CA LYS A 211 6.12 -13.56 11.40
C LYS A 211 6.84 -12.24 11.64
N ARG A 212 7.71 -11.83 10.70
CA ARG A 212 8.52 -10.59 10.76
C ARG A 212 8.03 -9.53 9.78
N LEU A 213 6.74 -9.55 9.46
CA LEU A 213 6.15 -8.62 8.48
C LEU A 213 6.31 -7.16 8.88
N GLY A 214 6.11 -6.84 10.15
CA GLY A 214 6.24 -5.48 10.66
C GLY A 214 7.67 -4.95 10.58
N VAL A 215 8.67 -5.76 10.96
CA VAL A 215 10.09 -5.40 10.81
C VAL A 215 10.42 -5.15 9.32
N ALA A 216 9.97 -6.04 8.43
CA ALA A 216 10.25 -5.92 7.00
C ALA A 216 9.63 -4.65 6.39
N LEU A 217 8.36 -4.34 6.74
CA LEU A 217 7.68 -3.11 6.32
C LEU A 217 8.34 -1.86 6.93
N GLY A 218 8.77 -1.93 8.19
CA GLY A 218 9.49 -0.86 8.85
C GLY A 218 10.81 -0.53 8.14
N LEU A 219 11.63 -1.53 7.87
CA LEU A 219 12.93 -1.37 7.19
C LEU A 219 12.74 -0.91 5.73
N MET A 220 11.76 -1.45 5.01
CA MET A 220 11.38 -0.94 3.70
C MET A 220 11.06 0.55 3.75
N ALA A 221 10.28 0.96 4.72
CA ALA A 221 9.84 2.34 4.85
C ALA A 221 10.97 3.31 5.26
N VAL A 222 12.04 2.85 5.92
CA VAL A 222 13.23 3.66 6.25
C VAL A 222 13.82 4.31 5.01
N GLY A 223 13.75 3.65 3.84
CA GLY A 223 14.22 4.22 2.57
C GLY A 223 13.63 5.62 2.31
N SER A 224 12.32 5.79 2.51
CA SER A 224 11.70 7.10 2.31
C SER A 224 12.10 8.15 3.37
N SER A 225 12.47 7.74 4.59
CA SER A 225 13.03 8.67 5.59
C SER A 225 14.45 9.10 5.21
N ILE A 226 15.29 8.18 4.75
CA ILE A 226 16.64 8.51 4.26
C ILE A 226 16.53 9.49 3.09
N GLY A 227 15.68 9.18 2.10
CA GLY A 227 15.45 10.09 0.98
C GLY A 227 14.88 11.44 1.42
N GLY A 228 13.92 11.44 2.37
CA GLY A 228 13.33 12.66 2.95
C GLY A 228 14.30 13.52 3.76
N CYS A 229 15.46 12.97 4.18
CA CYS A 229 16.56 13.75 4.74
C CYS A 229 17.53 14.20 3.65
N VAL A 230 17.94 13.26 2.78
CA VAL A 230 19.04 13.47 1.81
C VAL A 230 18.61 14.39 0.66
N PHE A 231 17.44 14.16 0.06
CA PHE A 231 17.03 14.93 -1.12
C PHE A 231 16.81 16.42 -0.83
N PRO A 232 16.09 16.84 0.23
CA PRO A 232 15.95 18.28 0.51
C PRO A 232 17.31 18.96 0.69
N ILE A 233 18.20 18.37 1.49
CA ILE A 233 19.54 18.91 1.74
C ILE A 233 20.37 18.95 0.47
N ALA A 234 20.32 17.87 -0.34
CA ALA A 234 21.04 17.81 -1.61
C ALA A 234 20.52 18.86 -2.61
N VAL A 235 19.20 18.99 -2.75
CA VAL A 235 18.57 19.95 -3.65
C VAL A 235 18.99 21.36 -3.30
N GLN A 236 18.88 21.78 -2.03
CA GLN A 236 19.24 23.12 -1.59
C GLN A 236 20.71 23.44 -1.88
N ASN A 237 21.61 22.56 -1.46
CA ASN A 237 23.05 22.81 -1.65
C ASN A 237 23.50 22.73 -3.12
N LEU A 238 22.88 21.85 -3.91
CA LEU A 238 23.23 21.70 -5.32
C LEU A 238 22.69 22.86 -6.17
N ILE A 239 21.48 23.35 -5.88
CA ILE A 239 20.92 24.50 -6.63
C ILE A 239 21.85 25.71 -6.55
N GLU A 240 22.42 25.98 -5.38
CA GLU A 240 23.35 27.11 -5.19
C GLU A 240 24.68 26.89 -5.92
N ARG A 241 25.17 25.63 -6.00
CA ARG A 241 26.52 25.35 -6.55
C ARG A 241 26.53 25.10 -8.06
N VAL A 242 25.55 24.37 -8.57
CA VAL A 242 25.53 23.88 -9.97
C VAL A 242 24.28 24.32 -10.73
N GLY A 243 23.37 25.03 -10.08
CA GLY A 243 22.10 25.50 -10.65
C GLY A 243 21.04 24.41 -10.74
N PHE A 244 19.80 24.83 -10.99
CA PHE A 244 18.61 23.96 -10.97
C PHE A 244 18.71 22.80 -11.98
N GLN A 245 19.12 23.08 -13.22
CA GLN A 245 19.16 22.07 -14.27
C GLN A 245 20.08 20.89 -13.94
N TRP A 246 21.30 21.18 -13.47
CA TRP A 246 22.24 20.14 -13.07
C TRP A 246 21.82 19.44 -11.79
N THR A 247 21.21 20.16 -10.84
CA THR A 247 20.64 19.54 -9.64
C THR A 247 19.63 18.46 -10.00
N MET A 248 18.68 18.76 -10.89
CA MET A 248 17.67 17.79 -11.34
C MET A 248 18.30 16.60 -12.09
N ARG A 249 19.34 16.84 -12.90
CA ARG A 249 20.07 15.75 -13.57
C ARG A 249 20.78 14.83 -12.56
N ILE A 250 21.46 15.39 -11.58
CA ILE A 250 22.12 14.62 -10.51
C ILE A 250 21.09 13.76 -9.76
N ILE A 251 19.94 14.35 -9.40
CA ILE A 251 18.85 13.61 -8.76
C ILE A 251 18.33 12.49 -9.67
N GLY A 252 18.16 12.75 -10.96
CA GLY A 252 17.77 11.75 -11.94
C GLY A 252 18.74 10.56 -12.01
N PHE A 253 20.05 10.81 -11.94
CA PHE A 253 21.07 9.74 -11.88
C PHE A 253 21.01 8.95 -10.55
N ILE A 254 20.78 9.64 -9.42
CA ILE A 254 20.59 8.97 -8.13
C ILE A 254 19.32 8.09 -8.18
N GLN A 255 18.22 8.60 -8.72
CA GLN A 255 16.99 7.83 -8.90
C GLN A 255 17.20 6.62 -9.83
N LEU A 256 17.95 6.78 -10.91
CA LEU A 256 18.29 5.68 -11.82
C LEU A 256 19.01 4.53 -11.07
N LEU A 257 20.00 4.87 -10.24
CA LEU A 257 20.74 3.88 -9.44
C LEU A 257 19.82 3.20 -8.40
N LEU A 258 19.01 3.99 -7.68
CA LEU A 258 18.08 3.47 -6.67
C LEU A 258 17.01 2.57 -7.32
N MET A 259 16.46 2.98 -8.47
CA MET A 259 15.47 2.17 -9.19
C MET A 259 16.10 0.93 -9.83
N GLY A 260 17.35 1.00 -10.27
CA GLY A 260 18.12 -0.17 -10.69
C GLY A 260 18.23 -1.21 -9.57
N ALA A 261 18.62 -0.78 -8.37
CA ALA A 261 18.68 -1.63 -7.18
C ALA A 261 17.27 -2.17 -6.81
N CYS A 262 16.22 -1.35 -6.94
CA CYS A 262 14.84 -1.78 -6.70
C CYS A 262 14.40 -2.87 -7.69
N ILE A 263 14.64 -2.70 -8.98
CA ILE A 263 14.29 -3.66 -10.03
C ILE A 263 15.01 -4.99 -9.83
N LEU A 264 16.27 -4.96 -9.43
CA LEU A 264 17.06 -6.16 -9.17
C LEU A 264 16.61 -6.87 -7.88
N GLY A 265 16.36 -6.12 -6.81
CA GLY A 265 16.04 -6.68 -5.50
C GLY A 265 14.57 -7.05 -5.31
N ALA A 266 13.64 -6.26 -5.83
CA ALA A 266 12.21 -6.52 -5.65
C ALA A 266 11.77 -7.75 -6.44
N GLU A 267 11.35 -8.80 -5.74
CA GLU A 267 10.95 -10.08 -6.35
C GLU A 267 9.61 -10.56 -5.77
N ARG A 268 8.72 -10.99 -6.66
CA ARG A 268 7.47 -11.64 -6.30
C ARG A 268 7.69 -13.14 -6.12
N ARG A 269 7.22 -13.72 -5.01
CA ARG A 269 7.40 -15.15 -4.70
C ARG A 269 6.15 -15.97 -4.94
N LEU A 270 4.98 -15.51 -4.47
CA LEU A 270 3.74 -16.29 -4.58
C LEU A 270 3.24 -16.37 -6.04
N PRO A 271 2.61 -17.48 -6.44
CA PRO A 271 2.09 -17.66 -7.80
C PRO A 271 1.00 -16.63 -8.13
N PRO A 272 0.83 -16.29 -9.42
CA PRO A 272 -0.22 -15.36 -9.85
C PRO A 272 -1.60 -15.98 -9.69
N ARG A 273 -2.59 -15.15 -9.40
CA ARG A 273 -3.99 -15.59 -9.33
C ARG A 273 -4.54 -15.91 -10.71
N LYS A 274 -5.04 -17.15 -10.92
CA LYS A 274 -5.60 -17.60 -12.20
C LYS A 274 -6.93 -16.91 -12.59
N ARG A 275 -7.71 -16.43 -11.63
CA ARG A 275 -8.95 -15.68 -11.87
C ARG A 275 -8.89 -14.35 -11.13
N SER A 276 -8.84 -13.29 -11.89
CA SER A 276 -8.81 -11.94 -11.42
C SER A 276 -10.24 -11.37 -11.42
N GLY A 277 -10.79 -11.00 -10.27
CA GLY A 277 -12.05 -10.25 -10.15
C GLY A 277 -11.95 -8.84 -10.80
N PRO A 278 -12.90 -7.94 -10.68
CA PRO A 278 -12.86 -6.58 -11.25
C PRO A 278 -11.74 -5.74 -10.64
N PHE A 279 -11.26 -4.69 -11.33
CA PHE A 279 -10.26 -3.75 -10.82
C PHE A 279 -10.67 -3.10 -9.50
N PHE A 280 -11.93 -2.81 -9.36
CA PHE A 280 -12.54 -2.33 -8.15
C PHE A 280 -13.42 -3.44 -7.57
N ASN A 281 -13.12 -3.89 -6.35
CA ASN A 281 -13.90 -4.91 -5.65
C ASN A 281 -14.75 -4.27 -4.52
N PRO A 282 -15.98 -3.79 -4.82
CA PRO A 282 -16.83 -3.16 -3.80
C PRO A 282 -17.24 -4.12 -2.68
N ARG A 283 -17.11 -5.45 -2.91
CA ARG A 283 -17.42 -6.44 -1.87
C ARG A 283 -16.46 -6.35 -0.67
N ALA A 284 -15.21 -5.89 -0.87
CA ALA A 284 -14.28 -5.65 0.23
C ALA A 284 -14.83 -4.63 1.25
N PHE A 285 -15.59 -3.64 0.78
CA PHE A 285 -16.23 -2.64 1.64
C PHE A 285 -17.46 -3.16 2.41
N LYS A 286 -17.92 -4.39 2.16
CA LYS A 286 -18.91 -5.04 3.02
C LYS A 286 -18.31 -5.44 4.38
N SER A 287 -16.99 -5.64 4.46
CA SER A 287 -16.31 -5.83 5.73
C SER A 287 -16.25 -4.51 6.51
N PRO A 288 -16.91 -4.39 7.67
CA PRO A 288 -16.87 -3.15 8.44
C PRO A 288 -15.45 -2.82 8.91
N ALA A 289 -14.65 -3.83 9.25
CA ALA A 289 -13.25 -3.64 9.63
C ALA A 289 -12.45 -2.91 8.54
N TYR A 290 -12.53 -3.38 7.30
CA TYR A 290 -11.83 -2.78 6.17
C TYR A 290 -12.38 -1.39 5.83
N THR A 291 -13.70 -1.20 5.87
CA THR A 291 -14.35 0.09 5.56
C THR A 291 -13.96 1.17 6.57
N TYR A 292 -14.08 0.88 7.87
CA TYR A 292 -13.67 1.84 8.91
C TYR A 292 -12.18 2.14 8.85
N TYR A 293 -11.34 1.15 8.54
CA TYR A 293 -9.91 1.37 8.35
C TYR A 293 -9.62 2.29 7.16
N THR A 294 -10.25 2.05 6.01
CA THR A 294 -10.06 2.86 4.80
C THR A 294 -10.53 4.31 5.03
N ILE A 295 -11.67 4.51 5.69
CA ILE A 295 -12.14 5.86 6.05
C ILE A 295 -11.19 6.50 7.05
N SER A 296 -10.64 5.74 8.02
CA SER A 296 -9.68 6.28 8.98
C SER A 296 -8.41 6.80 8.31
N THR A 297 -7.92 6.10 7.28
CA THR A 297 -6.73 6.54 6.53
C THR A 297 -7.01 7.83 5.76
N PHE A 298 -8.17 7.95 5.12
CA PHE A 298 -8.60 9.17 4.45
C PHE A 298 -8.65 10.36 5.42
N VAL A 299 -9.37 10.19 6.54
CA VAL A 299 -9.55 11.26 7.53
C VAL A 299 -8.23 11.66 8.18
N SER A 300 -7.36 10.67 8.50
CA SER A 300 -6.03 10.96 9.06
C SER A 300 -5.16 11.74 8.08
N PHE A 301 -5.19 11.43 6.79
CA PHE A 301 -4.37 12.11 5.78
C PHE A 301 -4.80 13.55 5.47
N LEU A 302 -6.01 13.95 5.86
CA LEU A 302 -6.42 15.37 5.81
C LEU A 302 -5.58 16.25 6.76
N GLY A 303 -5.02 15.68 7.86
CA GLY A 303 -4.26 16.46 8.84
C GLY A 303 -2.83 16.00 9.08
N LEU A 304 -2.51 14.72 8.79
CA LEU A 304 -1.22 14.11 9.18
C LEU A 304 -0.02 14.82 8.56
N TYR A 305 -0.11 15.29 7.33
CA TYR A 305 1.01 15.95 6.67
C TYR A 305 1.06 17.47 6.89
N THR A 306 0.02 18.06 7.47
CA THR A 306 -0.05 19.50 7.73
C THR A 306 1.12 19.99 8.57
N LEU A 307 1.45 19.31 9.67
CA LEU A 307 2.58 19.70 10.52
C LEU A 307 3.89 19.67 9.72
N LEU A 308 4.17 18.61 8.97
CA LEU A 308 5.39 18.48 8.18
C LEU A 308 5.49 19.51 7.04
N THR A 309 4.35 19.97 6.54
CA THR A 309 4.28 20.97 5.45
C THR A 309 4.53 22.38 5.97
N TYR A 310 4.12 22.68 7.22
CA TYR A 310 4.13 24.05 7.73
C TYR A 310 5.05 24.27 8.94
N VAL A 311 5.81 23.24 9.37
CA VAL A 311 6.68 23.36 10.57
C VAL A 311 7.79 24.36 10.39
N ASP A 312 8.38 24.45 9.20
CA ASP A 312 9.44 25.41 8.86
C ASP A 312 8.90 26.84 8.84
N VAL A 313 7.84 27.09 8.07
CA VAL A 313 7.18 28.40 7.98
C VAL A 313 6.68 28.88 9.34
N SER A 314 6.09 27.96 10.13
CA SER A 314 5.61 28.29 11.49
C SER A 314 6.74 28.61 12.46
N ALA A 315 7.90 27.99 12.29
CA ALA A 315 9.09 28.26 13.10
C ALA A 315 9.69 29.64 12.74
N GLU A 316 9.74 29.98 11.47
CA GLU A 316 10.15 31.32 11.01
C GLU A 316 9.20 32.40 11.52
N PHE A 317 7.88 32.15 11.46
CA PHE A 317 6.89 33.06 12.01
C PHE A 317 7.05 33.26 13.53
N ALA A 318 7.52 32.24 14.24
CA ALA A 318 7.86 32.31 15.68
C ALA A 318 9.23 32.95 15.97
N GLY A 319 9.96 33.43 14.94
CA GLY A 319 11.26 34.09 15.09
C GLY A 319 12.46 33.14 15.14
N VAL A 320 12.31 31.89 14.73
CA VAL A 320 13.44 30.97 14.58
C VAL A 320 14.19 31.29 13.28
N ASP A 321 15.54 31.21 13.33
CA ASP A 321 16.39 31.48 12.16
C ASP A 321 15.96 30.61 10.94
N PRO A 322 15.68 31.22 9.77
CA PRO A 322 15.28 30.52 8.54
C PRO A 322 16.29 29.43 8.12
N ASN A 323 17.60 29.67 8.27
CA ASN A 323 18.62 28.67 7.99
C ASN A 323 18.49 27.41 8.84
N PHE A 324 17.93 27.55 10.06
CA PHE A 324 17.67 26.43 10.94
C PHE A 324 16.30 25.79 10.69
N SER A 325 15.25 26.59 10.47
CA SER A 325 13.86 26.13 10.27
C SER A 325 13.76 25.09 9.18
N PHE A 326 14.52 25.26 8.10
CA PHE A 326 14.65 24.30 7.00
C PHE A 326 15.04 22.88 7.47
N TYR A 327 15.90 22.73 8.47
CA TYR A 327 16.33 21.42 8.96
C TYR A 327 15.26 20.70 9.82
N LEU A 328 14.20 21.38 10.26
CA LEU A 328 13.15 20.77 11.08
C LEU A 328 12.47 19.60 10.38
N LEU A 329 12.24 19.70 9.07
CA LEU A 329 11.69 18.59 8.26
C LEU A 329 12.66 17.41 8.21
N SER A 330 13.95 17.66 8.05
CA SER A 330 14.98 16.60 8.08
C SER A 330 15.09 15.94 9.45
N ILE A 331 14.98 16.72 10.55
CA ILE A 331 14.93 16.22 11.92
C ILE A 331 13.69 15.33 12.12
N ALA A 332 12.53 15.75 11.63
CA ALA A 332 11.31 14.94 11.70
C ALA A 332 11.44 13.64 10.90
N ASN A 333 12.04 13.66 9.70
CA ASN A 333 12.30 12.47 8.90
C ASN A 333 13.31 11.51 9.57
N ALA A 334 14.33 12.03 10.25
CA ALA A 334 15.26 11.23 11.06
C ALA A 334 14.52 10.54 12.23
N GLY A 335 13.67 11.28 12.95
CA GLY A 335 12.77 10.71 13.95
C GLY A 335 11.84 9.64 13.36
N SER A 336 11.32 9.90 12.18
CA SER A 336 10.44 8.97 11.46
C SER A 336 11.15 7.64 11.12
N ALA A 337 12.44 7.66 10.78
CA ALA A 337 13.21 6.43 10.58
C ALA A 337 13.22 5.55 11.85
N ILE A 338 13.41 6.15 13.01
CA ILE A 338 13.37 5.45 14.31
C ILE A 338 11.96 4.87 14.54
N GLY A 339 10.91 5.68 14.31
CA GLY A 339 9.52 5.26 14.44
C GLY A 339 9.16 4.08 13.53
N ARG A 340 9.65 4.08 12.30
CA ARG A 340 9.40 3.00 11.31
C ARG A 340 10.02 1.67 11.74
N VAL A 341 11.26 1.67 12.17
CA VAL A 341 11.92 0.45 12.66
C VAL A 341 11.30 -0.01 13.97
N GLY A 342 11.21 0.88 14.96
CA GLY A 342 10.65 0.55 16.26
C GLY A 342 9.19 0.11 16.19
N GLY A 343 8.37 0.83 15.42
CA GLY A 343 6.97 0.47 15.15
C GLY A 343 6.85 -0.88 14.46
N GLY A 344 7.74 -1.18 13.50
CA GLY A 344 7.82 -2.48 12.84
C GLY A 344 8.07 -3.63 13.81
N VAL A 345 9.10 -3.51 14.65
CA VAL A 345 9.43 -4.52 15.66
C VAL A 345 8.28 -4.70 16.65
N LEU A 346 7.73 -3.60 17.17
CA LEU A 346 6.63 -3.64 18.12
C LEU A 346 5.34 -4.22 17.50
N SER A 347 5.08 -3.94 16.21
CA SER A 347 3.90 -4.46 15.52
C SER A 347 3.92 -5.99 15.39
N ASP A 348 5.10 -6.57 15.23
CA ASP A 348 5.26 -8.04 15.19
C ASP A 348 5.00 -8.69 16.56
N ILE A 349 5.16 -7.92 17.66
CA ILE A 349 4.92 -8.40 19.03
C ILE A 349 3.46 -8.19 19.43
N VAL A 350 2.97 -6.96 19.32
CA VAL A 350 1.66 -6.56 19.87
C VAL A 350 0.56 -6.45 18.82
N GLY A 351 0.91 -6.41 17.54
CA GLY A 351 -0.01 -6.24 16.41
C GLY A 351 0.01 -4.82 15.83
N ALA A 352 -0.26 -4.72 14.52
CA ALA A 352 -0.10 -3.48 13.77
C ALA A 352 -1.04 -2.36 14.26
N LEU A 353 -2.35 -2.63 14.38
CA LEU A 353 -3.31 -1.63 14.87
C LEU A 353 -3.07 -1.23 16.33
N ASN A 354 -2.59 -2.17 17.15
CA ASN A 354 -2.31 -1.92 18.57
C ASN A 354 -1.18 -0.90 18.76
N ILE A 355 -0.25 -0.79 17.81
CA ILE A 355 0.83 0.19 17.87
C ILE A 355 0.51 1.46 17.06
N MET A 356 -0.23 1.33 15.95
CA MET A 356 -0.64 2.49 15.15
C MET A 356 -1.56 3.43 15.90
N ILE A 357 -2.54 2.91 16.62
CA ILE A 357 -3.53 3.72 17.36
C ILE A 357 -2.84 4.67 18.36
N PRO A 358 -2.02 4.22 19.32
CA PRO A 358 -1.36 5.12 20.25
C PRO A 358 -0.34 6.05 19.58
N ALA A 359 0.37 5.58 18.56
CA ALA A 359 1.30 6.43 17.81
C ALA A 359 0.55 7.57 17.08
N THR A 360 -0.54 7.26 16.39
CA THR A 360 -1.37 8.28 15.71
C THR A 360 -2.02 9.23 16.71
N PHE A 361 -2.42 8.75 17.89
CA PHE A 361 -2.94 9.59 18.97
C PHE A 361 -1.89 10.59 19.44
N VAL A 362 -0.63 10.16 19.64
CA VAL A 362 0.49 11.07 19.99
C VAL A 362 0.73 12.08 18.87
N ALA A 363 0.72 11.65 17.60
CA ALA A 363 0.84 12.56 16.47
C ALA A 363 -0.28 13.60 16.46
N GLY A 364 -1.52 13.22 16.74
CA GLY A 364 -2.67 14.12 16.86
C GLY A 364 -2.50 15.15 17.97
N ILE A 365 -2.07 14.74 19.17
CA ILE A 365 -1.76 15.67 20.26
C ILE A 365 -0.68 16.68 19.85
N LEU A 366 0.40 16.21 19.22
CA LEU A 366 1.46 17.09 18.77
C LEU A 366 1.02 18.04 17.66
N THR A 367 0.08 17.62 16.82
CA THR A 367 -0.53 18.49 15.80
C THR A 367 -1.36 19.61 16.44
N TYR A 368 -2.01 19.39 17.58
CA TYR A 368 -2.64 20.46 18.36
C TYR A 368 -1.61 21.35 19.09
N ALA A 369 -0.53 20.75 19.60
CA ALA A 369 0.46 21.45 20.43
C ALA A 369 1.48 22.27 19.60
N TRP A 370 1.79 21.86 18.39
CA TRP A 370 2.80 22.49 17.52
C TRP A 370 2.65 24.02 17.38
N PRO A 371 1.45 24.60 17.16
CA PRO A 371 1.33 26.05 16.98
C PRO A 371 1.64 26.89 18.23
N PHE A 372 1.80 26.24 19.38
CA PHE A 372 2.17 26.87 20.64
C PHE A 372 3.68 26.79 20.92
N ALA A 373 4.46 26.11 20.04
CA ALA A 373 5.90 26.13 20.15
C ALA A 373 6.45 27.52 19.78
N THR A 374 7.24 28.10 20.68
CA THR A 374 7.82 29.46 20.51
C THR A 374 9.34 29.47 20.55
N SER A 375 9.97 28.35 20.82
CA SER A 375 11.41 28.25 20.94
C SER A 375 11.99 27.21 19.98
N LYS A 376 13.22 27.40 19.53
CA LYS A 376 13.98 26.44 18.74
C LYS A 376 13.94 25.02 19.33
N GLY A 377 14.15 24.90 20.66
CA GLY A 377 14.09 23.62 21.36
C GLY A 377 12.69 22.97 21.30
N GLY A 378 11.63 23.78 21.42
CA GLY A 378 10.25 23.32 21.29
C GLY A 378 9.94 22.74 19.90
N PHE A 379 10.36 23.42 18.84
CA PHE A 379 10.20 22.90 17.47
C PHE A 379 11.00 21.62 17.22
N ILE A 380 12.24 21.52 17.74
CA ILE A 380 13.03 20.29 17.65
C ILE A 380 12.32 19.13 18.35
N ALA A 381 11.84 19.34 19.59
CA ALA A 381 11.14 18.30 20.35
C ALA A 381 9.87 17.83 19.63
N VAL A 382 9.07 18.77 19.14
CA VAL A 382 7.87 18.46 18.33
C VAL A 382 8.26 17.69 17.07
N ALA A 383 9.27 18.12 16.31
CA ALA A 383 9.70 17.47 15.08
C ALA A 383 10.16 16.03 15.33
N ILE A 384 10.96 15.77 16.38
CA ILE A 384 11.46 14.43 16.71
C ILE A 384 10.29 13.52 17.10
N ILE A 385 9.47 13.92 18.08
CA ILE A 385 8.42 13.06 18.64
C ILE A 385 7.32 12.84 17.59
N TYR A 386 6.94 13.89 16.83
CA TYR A 386 6.02 13.77 15.73
C TYR A 386 6.56 12.87 14.62
N GLY A 387 7.84 13.02 14.27
CA GLY A 387 8.51 12.15 13.32
C GLY A 387 8.40 10.69 13.72
N ILE A 388 8.74 10.35 14.97
CA ILE A 388 8.62 8.97 15.49
C ILE A 388 7.17 8.48 15.35
N ALA A 389 6.21 9.25 15.83
CA ALA A 389 4.80 8.87 15.87
C ALA A 389 4.20 8.69 14.45
N SER A 390 4.41 9.66 13.57
CA SER A 390 3.96 9.58 12.17
C SER A 390 4.71 8.51 11.38
N GLY A 391 5.97 8.25 11.71
CA GLY A 391 6.77 7.18 11.14
C GLY A 391 6.18 5.79 11.39
N VAL A 392 5.73 5.53 12.61
CA VAL A 392 4.99 4.29 12.94
C VAL A 392 3.73 4.16 12.08
N TYR A 393 2.93 5.21 11.99
CA TYR A 393 1.70 5.20 11.20
C TYR A 393 1.97 4.88 9.73
N VAL A 394 2.88 5.62 9.09
CA VAL A 394 3.15 5.48 7.65
C VAL A 394 3.77 4.11 7.32
N SER A 395 4.65 3.58 8.15
CA SER A 395 5.28 2.29 7.92
C SER A 395 4.31 1.11 8.06
N MET A 396 3.34 1.24 8.96
CA MET A 396 2.34 0.19 9.23
C MET A 396 1.05 0.37 8.43
N LEU A 397 0.94 1.39 7.57
CA LEU A 397 -0.28 1.75 6.83
C LEU A 397 -0.93 0.57 6.08
N THR A 398 -0.13 -0.33 5.53
CA THR A 398 -0.62 -1.48 4.75
C THR A 398 -0.76 -2.76 5.58
N ALA A 399 -0.13 -2.84 6.75
CA ALA A 399 -0.09 -4.05 7.57
C ALA A 399 -1.47 -4.53 8.05
N PRO A 400 -2.39 -3.66 8.53
CA PRO A 400 -3.74 -4.10 8.88
C PRO A 400 -4.53 -4.65 7.69
N ILE A 401 -4.35 -4.06 6.49
CA ILE A 401 -5.06 -4.46 5.26
C ILE A 401 -4.73 -5.91 4.89
N VAL A 402 -3.48 -6.32 5.11
CA VAL A 402 -3.03 -7.70 4.84
C VAL A 402 -3.84 -8.70 5.67
N ARG A 403 -4.20 -8.34 6.90
CA ARG A 403 -4.96 -9.21 7.83
C ARG A 403 -6.48 -9.12 7.68
N MET A 404 -7.02 -8.15 6.92
CA MET A 404 -8.46 -7.92 6.75
C MET A 404 -9.07 -8.70 5.57
N GLY A 405 -8.43 -9.75 5.07
CA GLY A 405 -8.92 -10.60 3.99
C GLY A 405 -7.84 -11.56 3.49
N GLU A 406 -8.10 -12.18 2.33
CA GLU A 406 -7.22 -13.20 1.78
C GLU A 406 -5.91 -12.63 1.22
N THR A 407 -4.81 -13.38 1.33
CA THR A 407 -3.47 -12.95 0.89
C THR A 407 -3.41 -12.68 -0.62
N HIS A 408 -4.26 -13.36 -1.40
CA HIS A 408 -4.23 -13.29 -2.86
C HIS A 408 -4.89 -12.04 -3.46
N ASP A 409 -5.66 -11.25 -2.71
CA ASP A 409 -6.26 -9.98 -3.16
C ASP A 409 -5.71 -8.75 -2.41
N VAL A 410 -4.63 -8.94 -1.67
CA VAL A 410 -3.96 -7.90 -0.87
C VAL A 410 -3.60 -6.68 -1.70
N GLY A 411 -3.04 -6.87 -2.92
CA GLY A 411 -2.65 -5.77 -3.80
C GLY A 411 -3.85 -4.90 -4.19
N ASN A 412 -4.98 -5.52 -4.51
CA ASN A 412 -6.23 -4.81 -4.85
C ASN A 412 -6.75 -4.02 -3.64
N ARG A 413 -6.80 -4.63 -2.44
CA ARG A 413 -7.26 -3.95 -1.21
C ARG A 413 -6.34 -2.80 -0.81
N ILE A 414 -5.03 -2.99 -0.88
CA ILE A 414 -4.06 -1.91 -0.67
C ILE A 414 -4.29 -0.79 -1.68
N GLY A 415 -4.42 -1.11 -2.97
CA GLY A 415 -4.67 -0.15 -4.03
C GLY A 415 -5.95 0.67 -3.82
N MET A 416 -7.06 0.03 -3.44
CA MET A 416 -8.33 0.71 -3.14
C MET A 416 -8.19 1.66 -1.94
N THR A 417 -7.56 1.20 -0.84
CA THR A 417 -7.32 2.04 0.35
C THR A 417 -6.44 3.23 0.00
N LEU A 418 -5.35 3.03 -0.74
CA LEU A 418 -4.45 4.11 -1.16
C LEU A 418 -5.14 5.12 -2.07
N THR A 419 -6.05 4.69 -2.95
CA THR A 419 -6.83 5.58 -3.81
C THR A 419 -7.78 6.46 -2.99
N VAL A 420 -8.45 5.92 -1.98
CA VAL A 420 -9.31 6.70 -1.08
C VAL A 420 -8.47 7.66 -0.23
N LEU A 421 -7.36 7.21 0.29
CA LEU A 421 -6.39 8.03 1.04
C LEU A 421 -5.86 9.20 0.21
N ALA A 422 -5.62 9.00 -1.10
CA ALA A 422 -5.12 10.03 -2.00
C ALA A 422 -6.00 11.30 -2.01
N ILE A 423 -7.31 11.15 -1.85
CA ILE A 423 -8.24 12.30 -1.76
C ILE A 423 -7.93 13.12 -0.50
N GLY A 424 -7.64 12.46 0.62
CA GLY A 424 -7.20 13.13 1.85
C GLY A 424 -5.85 13.82 1.70
N ALA A 425 -4.90 13.16 1.03
CA ALA A 425 -3.58 13.71 0.76
C ALA A 425 -3.64 14.94 -0.18
N LEU A 426 -4.54 14.91 -1.17
CA LEU A 426 -4.76 16.04 -2.08
C LEU A 426 -5.38 17.25 -1.36
N GLY A 427 -6.38 17.01 -0.51
CA GLY A 427 -7.16 18.08 0.13
C GLY A 427 -6.51 18.65 1.40
N GLY A 428 -5.75 17.84 2.16
CA GLY A 428 -5.25 18.22 3.49
C GLY A 428 -4.41 19.49 3.50
N PRO A 429 -3.26 19.55 2.79
CA PRO A 429 -2.40 20.73 2.78
C PRO A 429 -3.07 22.00 2.22
N PRO A 430 -3.83 21.96 1.10
CA PRO A 430 -4.55 23.15 0.61
C PRO A 430 -5.59 23.69 1.58
N ILE A 431 -6.37 22.81 2.24
CA ILE A 431 -7.35 23.24 3.25
C ILE A 431 -6.62 23.88 4.44
N SER A 432 -5.51 23.31 4.88
CA SER A 432 -4.68 23.88 5.95
C SER A 432 -4.12 25.25 5.57
N GLY A 433 -3.67 25.43 4.32
CA GLY A 433 -3.24 26.71 3.77
C GLY A 433 -4.35 27.74 3.77
N ALA A 434 -5.52 27.39 3.24
CA ALA A 434 -6.68 28.30 3.21
C ALA A 434 -7.13 28.73 4.61
N ILE A 435 -7.04 27.83 5.60
CA ILE A 435 -7.32 28.18 7.02
C ILE A 435 -6.26 29.17 7.53
N ASN A 436 -4.99 28.96 7.23
CA ASN A 436 -3.93 29.86 7.62
C ASN A 436 -4.09 31.25 6.99
N ASP A 437 -4.38 31.32 5.69
CA ASP A 437 -4.60 32.57 4.96
C ASP A 437 -5.80 33.34 5.50
N ALA A 438 -6.90 32.64 5.87
CA ALA A 438 -8.10 33.26 6.40
C ALA A 438 -7.96 33.74 7.86
N THR A 439 -7.13 33.06 8.68
CA THR A 439 -7.02 33.32 10.12
C THR A 439 -5.74 34.06 10.51
N GLY A 440 -4.73 34.08 9.65
CA GLY A 440 -3.42 34.66 9.89
C GLY A 440 -2.62 33.98 11.01
N ASN A 441 -3.01 32.77 11.42
CA ASN A 441 -2.31 32.04 12.46
C ASN A 441 -2.39 30.53 12.36
N PHE A 442 -1.34 29.83 12.84
CA PHE A 442 -1.25 28.38 12.80
C PHE A 442 -2.10 27.66 13.86
N LYS A 443 -2.72 28.36 14.84
CA LYS A 443 -3.56 27.72 15.88
C LYS A 443 -4.79 27.08 15.27
N ALA A 444 -5.48 27.80 14.37
CA ALA A 444 -6.65 27.28 13.67
C ALA A 444 -6.27 26.07 12.77
N VAL A 445 -5.11 26.13 12.12
CA VAL A 445 -4.56 25.02 11.32
C VAL A 445 -4.29 23.80 12.20
N GLY A 446 -3.67 23.99 13.37
CA GLY A 446 -3.42 22.91 14.32
C GLY A 446 -4.69 22.28 14.86
N ILE A 447 -5.74 23.08 15.13
CA ILE A 447 -7.04 22.56 15.55
C ILE A 447 -7.69 21.72 14.45
N TYR A 448 -7.72 22.21 13.21
CA TYR A 448 -8.26 21.47 12.08
C TYR A 448 -7.52 20.15 11.87
N ALA A 449 -6.20 20.20 11.69
CA ALA A 449 -5.38 19.04 11.39
C ALA A 449 -5.36 18.03 12.55
N GLY A 450 -5.27 18.51 13.80
CA GLY A 450 -5.34 17.66 14.99
C GLY A 450 -6.68 16.94 15.10
N SER A 451 -7.80 17.65 14.81
CA SER A 451 -9.14 17.06 14.85
C SER A 451 -9.35 15.97 13.81
N THR A 452 -8.84 16.16 12.60
CA THR A 452 -8.89 15.10 11.55
C THR A 452 -8.05 13.89 11.93
N VAL A 453 -6.83 14.07 12.45
CA VAL A 453 -6.00 12.96 12.92
C VAL A 453 -6.68 12.20 14.06
N MET A 454 -7.26 12.92 15.04
CA MET A 454 -8.00 12.28 16.16
C MET A 454 -9.27 11.57 15.69
N GLY A 455 -10.00 12.11 14.71
CA GLY A 455 -11.11 11.43 14.05
C GLY A 455 -10.67 10.11 13.42
N GLY A 456 -9.50 10.10 12.76
CA GLY A 456 -8.88 8.89 12.24
C GLY A 456 -8.54 7.86 13.32
N VAL A 457 -8.04 8.30 14.48
CA VAL A 457 -7.78 7.42 15.65
C VAL A 457 -9.07 6.72 16.11
N VAL A 458 -10.16 7.46 16.25
CA VAL A 458 -11.47 6.89 16.66
C VAL A 458 -11.91 5.81 15.66
N LEU A 459 -11.82 6.09 14.36
CA LEU A 459 -12.17 5.13 13.32
C LEU A 459 -11.26 3.89 13.32
N MET A 460 -9.94 4.04 13.61
CA MET A 460 -9.04 2.91 13.77
C MET A 460 -9.41 2.04 14.99
N ILE A 461 -9.84 2.63 16.10
CA ILE A 461 -10.31 1.90 17.28
C ILE A 461 -11.55 1.08 16.92
N ILE A 462 -12.50 1.66 16.20
CA ILE A 462 -13.70 0.97 15.71
C ILE A 462 -13.30 -0.18 14.78
N SER A 463 -12.43 0.07 13.80
CA SER A 463 -11.93 -0.97 12.89
C SER A 463 -11.28 -2.12 13.64
N ARG A 464 -10.43 -1.83 14.64
CA ARG A 464 -9.79 -2.82 15.49
C ARG A 464 -10.80 -3.71 16.22
N TYR A 465 -11.87 -3.11 16.74
CA TYR A 465 -12.93 -3.85 17.41
C TYR A 465 -13.61 -4.86 16.46
N TYR A 466 -13.89 -4.45 15.22
CA TYR A 466 -14.46 -5.35 14.22
C TYR A 466 -13.50 -6.47 13.77
N VAL A 467 -12.18 -6.24 13.78
CA VAL A 467 -11.18 -7.28 13.45
C VAL A 467 -11.09 -8.33 14.53
N LEU A 468 -11.14 -7.91 15.82
CA LEU A 468 -10.90 -8.81 16.96
C LEU A 468 -12.18 -9.38 17.57
N GLY A 469 -13.35 -8.76 17.32
CA GLY A 469 -14.59 -9.07 18.06
C GLY A 469 -14.48 -8.81 19.57
N SER A 470 -13.37 -8.23 20.04
CA SER A 470 -13.07 -7.97 21.45
C SER A 470 -12.19 -6.75 21.65
N TRP A 471 -12.21 -6.19 22.86
CA TRP A 471 -11.34 -5.06 23.25
C TRP A 471 -9.89 -5.49 23.55
N ARG A 472 -9.60 -6.77 23.69
CA ARG A 472 -8.28 -7.32 24.01
C ARG A 472 -7.84 -8.29 22.93
N GLY A 473 -6.56 -8.27 22.58
CA GLY A 473 -5.99 -9.18 21.60
C GLY A 473 -4.92 -8.52 20.73
N LYS A 474 -4.18 -9.38 20.00
CA LYS A 474 -3.16 -8.95 19.03
C LYS A 474 -3.84 -8.76 17.66
N CYS A 475 -3.79 -7.52 17.13
CA CYS A 475 -4.39 -7.16 15.85
C CYS A 475 -3.34 -6.63 14.88
#